data_55d705493167af83f64614014806d15b
#
_entry.id   55d705493167af83f64614014806d15b
#
_cell.length_a   1.000
_cell.length_b   1.000
_cell.length_c   1.000
_cell.angle_alpha   90.00
_cell.angle_beta   90.00
_cell.angle_gamma   90.00
#
_symmetry.space_group_name_H-M   'P 1'
#
loop_
_entity.id
_entity.type
_entity.pdbx_description
1 polymer ?
#
loop_
_entity_poly.entity_id
_entity_poly.type
_entity_poly.pdbx_seq_one_letter_code
_entity_poly.pdbx_strand_id
1 'polypeptide(L)'
;MRLVAFRKHLLCMYQERRTIVLTIGNYVKAKTPEEAYELNQARSSRIMGGMMWMRLSNARVKTLIDISGLGLDQIEETEDEIRIGAMCTLRQIEQSEAVKKLCGDGIEEAVRHIVGVQFRNQATVGGSIYGRFGFSDVLTAFLALDTYVELYDGGRICLAEFAKKKPDNDLLLFIVVKKKKRQFRYDSIRQTKTDFPVIACSVSREKADGQETWYFAVGARPMKADLIEKKWSVAKDAS
;
A
#
# COMPACT_ATOMS: atom_id res chain seq x y z
N MET A 1 -42.09 -30.28 -27.14
CA MET A 1 -41.46 -30.56 -25.81
C MET A 1 -40.00 -30.12 -25.67
N ARG A 2 -39.17 -30.05 -26.71
CA ARG A 2 -37.74 -29.64 -26.60
C ARG A 2 -37.50 -28.13 -26.36
N LEU A 3 -38.38 -27.24 -26.82
CA LEU A 3 -38.21 -25.77 -26.64
C LEU A 3 -38.45 -25.30 -25.21
N VAL A 4 -39.31 -25.97 -24.45
CA VAL A 4 -39.61 -25.58 -23.05
C VAL A 4 -38.48 -25.97 -22.10
N ALA A 5 -37.80 -27.10 -22.39
CA ALA A 5 -36.61 -27.52 -21.62
C ALA A 5 -35.43 -26.59 -21.81
N PHE A 6 -35.23 -26.10 -23.05
CA PHE A 6 -34.12 -25.15 -23.36
C PHE A 6 -34.34 -23.79 -22.67
N ARG A 7 -35.59 -23.31 -22.63
CA ARG A 7 -35.93 -22.05 -21.95
C ARG A 7 -35.77 -22.13 -20.41
N LYS A 8 -36.08 -23.29 -19.81
CA LYS A 8 -35.84 -23.55 -18.39
C LYS A 8 -34.32 -23.63 -18.08
N HIS A 9 -33.53 -24.22 -18.97
CA HIS A 9 -32.11 -24.34 -18.79
C HIS A 9 -31.39 -22.96 -18.92
N LEU A 10 -31.83 -22.13 -19.88
CA LEU A 10 -31.35 -20.77 -20.03
C LEU A 10 -31.72 -19.88 -18.83
N LEU A 11 -32.93 -20.01 -18.30
CA LEU A 11 -33.38 -19.29 -17.09
C LEU A 11 -32.62 -19.75 -15.83
N CYS A 12 -32.31 -21.05 -15.72
CA CYS A 12 -31.52 -21.59 -14.62
C CYS A 12 -30.06 -21.09 -14.69
N MET A 13 -29.46 -21.02 -15.88
CA MET A 13 -28.12 -20.41 -16.06
C MET A 13 -28.11 -18.91 -15.81
N TYR A 14 -29.23 -18.21 -15.96
CA TYR A 14 -29.34 -16.76 -15.65
C TYR A 14 -29.60 -16.51 -14.16
N GLN A 15 -30.18 -17.46 -13.43
CA GLN A 15 -30.46 -17.33 -11.99
C GLN A 15 -29.27 -17.65 -11.09
N GLU A 16 -28.22 -18.32 -11.61
CA GLU A 16 -27.02 -18.65 -10.83
C GLU A 16 -25.84 -17.68 -11.01
N ARG A 17 -26.00 -16.55 -11.69
CA ARG A 17 -25.06 -15.45 -11.52
C ARG A 17 -25.30 -14.87 -10.12
N ARG A 18 -24.73 -15.51 -9.09
CA ARG A 18 -24.51 -14.84 -7.82
C ARG A 18 -23.78 -13.56 -8.14
N THR A 19 -24.49 -12.45 -8.14
CA THR A 19 -23.88 -11.14 -8.29
C THR A 19 -22.86 -11.05 -7.16
N ILE A 20 -21.58 -11.05 -7.53
CA ILE A 20 -20.49 -10.86 -6.58
C ILE A 20 -20.62 -9.41 -6.13
N VAL A 21 -21.21 -9.18 -4.97
CA VAL A 21 -21.47 -7.83 -4.45
C VAL A 21 -20.98 -7.78 -3.01
N LEU A 22 -20.16 -6.79 -2.74
CA LEU A 22 -19.81 -6.41 -1.38
C LEU A 22 -21.11 -6.05 -0.62
N THR A 23 -21.34 -6.72 0.51
CA THR A 23 -22.50 -6.46 1.37
C THR A 23 -22.02 -5.82 2.66
N ILE A 24 -22.57 -4.65 2.99
CA ILE A 24 -22.23 -3.89 4.19
C ILE A 24 -23.50 -3.85 5.07
N GLY A 25 -23.38 -4.34 6.30
CA GLY A 25 -24.47 -4.36 7.27
C GLY A 25 -24.64 -3.02 7.98
N ASN A 26 -23.53 -2.37 8.36
CA ASN A 26 -23.52 -1.10 9.07
C ASN A 26 -22.35 -0.24 8.59
N TYR A 27 -22.52 1.08 8.64
CA TYR A 27 -21.48 2.06 8.34
C TYR A 27 -21.32 2.99 9.55
N VAL A 28 -20.07 3.17 9.97
CA VAL A 28 -19.70 4.07 11.08
C VAL A 28 -18.58 4.98 10.64
N LYS A 29 -18.79 6.28 10.72
CA LYS A 29 -17.71 7.27 10.58
C LYS A 29 -17.11 7.51 11.96
N ALA A 30 -15.91 6.97 12.18
CA ALA A 30 -15.20 7.10 13.45
C ALA A 30 -14.80 8.56 13.71
N LYS A 31 -14.92 8.98 14.95
CA LYS A 31 -14.58 10.33 15.40
C LYS A 31 -13.17 10.41 15.97
N THR A 32 -12.63 9.27 16.43
CA THR A 32 -11.28 9.17 16.99
C THR A 32 -10.58 7.89 16.50
N PRO A 33 -9.24 7.86 16.51
CA PRO A 33 -8.49 6.62 16.20
C PRO A 33 -8.84 5.48 17.16
N GLU A 34 -9.09 5.78 18.43
CA GLU A 34 -9.51 4.84 19.45
C GLU A 34 -10.83 4.14 19.09
N GLU A 35 -11.86 4.93 18.75
CA GLU A 35 -13.15 4.38 18.29
C GLU A 35 -12.98 3.48 17.06
N ALA A 36 -12.15 3.92 16.09
CA ALA A 36 -11.88 3.12 14.89
C ALA A 36 -11.17 1.79 15.23
N TYR A 37 -10.21 1.82 16.14
CA TYR A 37 -9.48 0.65 16.60
C TYR A 37 -10.42 -0.34 17.32
N GLU A 38 -11.19 0.13 18.31
CA GLU A 38 -12.14 -0.71 19.06
C GLU A 38 -13.17 -1.38 18.14
N LEU A 39 -13.77 -0.64 17.22
CA LEU A 39 -14.70 -1.18 16.24
C LEU A 39 -14.06 -2.22 15.33
N ASN A 40 -12.76 -2.06 15.00
CA ASN A 40 -12.02 -2.97 14.12
C ASN A 40 -11.65 -4.30 14.79
N GLN A 41 -11.73 -4.40 16.13
CA GLN A 41 -11.50 -5.66 16.83
C GLN A 41 -12.61 -6.70 16.56
N ALA A 42 -13.79 -6.27 16.14
CA ALA A 42 -14.86 -7.18 15.80
C ALA A 42 -14.57 -7.94 14.50
N ARG A 43 -14.71 -9.27 14.53
CA ARG A 43 -14.30 -10.22 13.46
C ARG A 43 -14.73 -9.84 12.04
N SER A 44 -15.87 -9.21 11.87
CA SER A 44 -16.45 -8.87 10.55
C SER A 44 -16.43 -7.37 10.26
N SER A 45 -15.67 -6.59 11.05
CA SER A 45 -15.45 -5.18 10.79
C SER A 45 -14.30 -4.99 9.81
N ARG A 46 -14.30 -3.88 9.07
CA ARG A 46 -13.24 -3.51 8.12
C ARG A 46 -13.07 -2.00 8.10
N ILE A 47 -11.81 -1.56 8.16
CA ILE A 47 -11.44 -0.17 7.93
C ILE A 47 -11.65 0.18 6.45
N MET A 48 -12.25 1.32 6.21
CA MET A 48 -12.44 1.89 4.88
C MET A 48 -11.25 2.79 4.52
N GLY A 49 -10.42 2.32 3.58
CA GLY A 49 -9.50 3.17 2.84
C GLY A 49 -10.13 3.59 1.51
N GLY A 50 -9.35 3.59 0.42
CA GLY A 50 -9.86 3.93 -0.93
C GLY A 50 -10.85 2.93 -1.55
N MET A 51 -11.15 1.83 -0.89
CA MET A 51 -12.11 0.78 -1.31
C MET A 51 -11.78 0.08 -2.64
N MET A 52 -10.60 0.32 -3.25
CA MET A 52 -10.31 -0.12 -4.62
C MET A 52 -10.35 -1.64 -4.79
N TRP A 53 -9.94 -2.40 -3.78
CA TRP A 53 -10.03 -3.86 -3.76
C TRP A 53 -11.30 -4.38 -3.12
N MET A 54 -11.70 -3.78 -2.00
CA MET A 54 -12.84 -4.25 -1.22
C MET A 54 -14.14 -4.23 -2.04
N ARG A 55 -14.36 -3.18 -2.83
CA ARG A 55 -15.57 -3.05 -3.69
C ARG A 55 -15.69 -4.14 -4.76
N LEU A 56 -14.58 -4.78 -5.13
CA LEU A 56 -14.56 -5.87 -6.12
C LEU A 56 -14.72 -7.25 -5.47
N SER A 57 -14.84 -7.31 -4.15
CA SER A 57 -14.99 -8.56 -3.41
C SER A 57 -16.46 -8.93 -3.20
N ASN A 58 -16.67 -10.20 -2.87
CA ASN A 58 -17.96 -10.71 -2.40
C ASN A 58 -18.03 -10.78 -0.87
N ALA A 59 -17.23 -9.97 -0.18
CA ALA A 59 -17.15 -9.97 1.27
C ALA A 59 -18.47 -9.53 1.92
N ARG A 60 -18.79 -10.14 3.05
CA ARG A 60 -19.84 -9.68 3.95
C ARG A 60 -19.20 -8.95 5.11
N VAL A 61 -19.31 -7.64 5.10
CA VAL A 61 -18.76 -6.74 6.13
C VAL A 61 -19.89 -6.37 7.09
N LYS A 62 -19.76 -6.74 8.36
CA LYS A 62 -20.77 -6.39 9.38
C LYS A 62 -20.75 -4.89 9.64
N THR A 63 -19.56 -4.32 9.83
CA THR A 63 -19.37 -2.89 10.08
C THR A 63 -18.24 -2.37 9.20
N LEU A 64 -18.53 -1.42 8.34
CA LEU A 64 -17.55 -0.64 7.58
C LEU A 64 -17.20 0.61 8.39
N ILE A 65 -15.94 0.78 8.70
CA ILE A 65 -15.43 1.86 9.56
C ILE A 65 -14.74 2.89 8.68
N ASP A 66 -15.32 4.07 8.59
CA ASP A 66 -14.78 5.20 7.84
C ASP A 66 -13.87 6.04 8.73
N ILE A 67 -12.62 6.16 8.35
CA ILE A 67 -11.58 6.93 9.04
C ILE A 67 -11.24 8.24 8.32
N SER A 68 -12.02 8.65 7.32
CA SER A 68 -11.76 9.88 6.54
C SER A 68 -11.87 11.17 7.36
N GLY A 69 -12.48 11.11 8.53
CA GLY A 69 -12.62 12.25 9.44
C GLY A 69 -11.47 12.42 10.44
N LEU A 70 -10.47 11.55 10.42
CA LEU A 70 -9.40 11.53 11.43
C LEU A 70 -8.17 12.39 11.08
N GLY A 71 -8.21 13.14 9.97
CA GLY A 71 -7.07 13.97 9.54
C GLY A 71 -5.87 13.17 9.03
N LEU A 72 -6.09 11.92 8.61
CA LEU A 72 -5.04 11.01 8.12
C LEU A 72 -4.77 11.15 6.61
N ASP A 73 -5.19 12.22 5.98
CA ASP A 73 -5.07 12.52 4.55
C ASP A 73 -4.04 13.62 4.25
N GLN A 74 -3.16 13.91 5.22
CA GLN A 74 -2.13 14.93 5.13
C GLN A 74 -0.74 14.34 5.04
N ILE A 75 0.17 15.06 4.34
CA ILE A 75 1.61 14.79 4.32
C ILE A 75 2.29 15.89 5.13
N GLU A 76 2.90 15.50 6.23
CA GLU A 76 3.60 16.38 7.15
C GLU A 76 5.10 16.21 6.96
N GLU A 77 5.81 17.34 6.83
CA GLU A 77 7.26 17.36 6.69
C GLU A 77 7.90 18.03 7.92
N THR A 78 8.78 17.31 8.60
CA THR A 78 9.63 17.84 9.66
C THR A 78 11.09 17.93 9.20
N GLU A 79 12.01 18.35 10.06
CA GLU A 79 13.43 18.36 9.75
C GLU A 79 13.97 16.95 9.42
N ASP A 80 13.55 15.93 10.19
CA ASP A 80 14.11 14.59 10.17
C ASP A 80 13.29 13.56 9.38
N GLU A 81 11.99 13.81 9.16
CA GLU A 81 11.10 12.81 8.58
C GLU A 81 9.94 13.42 7.79
N ILE A 82 9.37 12.60 6.92
CA ILE A 82 8.09 12.85 6.26
C ILE A 82 7.07 11.85 6.82
N ARG A 83 5.97 12.37 7.38
CA ARG A 83 4.82 11.57 7.85
C ARG A 83 3.71 11.64 6.81
N ILE A 84 3.31 10.50 6.30
CA ILE A 84 2.26 10.35 5.29
C ILE A 84 1.07 9.67 5.97
N GLY A 85 -0.04 10.36 6.09
CA GLY A 85 -1.25 9.78 6.66
C GLY A 85 -1.76 8.59 5.83
N ALA A 86 -2.32 7.59 6.52
CA ALA A 86 -2.78 6.36 5.87
C ALA A 86 -3.88 6.59 4.82
N MET A 87 -4.62 7.70 4.93
CA MET A 87 -5.67 8.10 3.98
C MET A 87 -5.15 8.97 2.85
N CYS A 88 -3.86 9.37 2.84
CA CYS A 88 -3.26 10.02 1.68
C CYS A 88 -3.44 9.16 0.45
N THR A 89 -3.87 9.76 -0.64
CA THR A 89 -4.07 9.06 -1.90
C THR A 89 -2.74 8.81 -2.62
N LEU A 90 -2.71 7.85 -3.52
CA LEU A 90 -1.53 7.61 -4.36
C LEU A 90 -1.23 8.84 -5.24
N ARG A 91 -2.27 9.62 -5.60
CA ARG A 91 -2.07 10.85 -6.36
C ARG A 91 -1.40 11.94 -5.53
N GLN A 92 -1.71 12.05 -4.25
CA GLN A 92 -1.06 13.02 -3.36
C GLN A 92 0.43 12.72 -3.21
N ILE A 93 0.84 11.45 -3.01
CA ILE A 93 2.27 11.12 -2.94
C ILE A 93 2.98 11.26 -4.29
N GLU A 94 2.30 10.98 -5.41
CA GLU A 94 2.81 11.19 -6.77
C GLU A 94 3.16 12.65 -7.04
N GLN A 95 2.41 13.59 -6.46
CA GLN A 95 2.55 15.02 -6.66
C GLN A 95 3.27 15.75 -5.51
N SER A 96 3.66 15.04 -4.45
CA SER A 96 4.23 15.66 -3.27
C SER A 96 5.67 16.15 -3.51
N GLU A 97 5.87 17.45 -3.41
CA GLU A 97 7.21 18.05 -3.49
C GLU A 97 8.13 17.57 -2.35
N ALA A 98 7.58 17.34 -1.15
CA ALA A 98 8.37 16.81 -0.03
C ALA A 98 8.91 15.41 -0.33
N VAL A 99 8.07 14.52 -0.88
CA VAL A 99 8.46 13.17 -1.28
C VAL A 99 9.45 13.23 -2.45
N LYS A 100 9.23 14.11 -3.42
CA LYS A 100 10.12 14.31 -4.57
C LYS A 100 11.51 14.82 -4.17
N LYS A 101 11.59 15.75 -3.23
CA LYS A 101 12.87 16.21 -2.67
C LYS A 101 13.65 15.10 -1.96
N LEU A 102 12.95 14.17 -1.31
CA LEU A 102 13.59 13.07 -0.58
C LEU A 102 14.15 11.98 -1.49
N CYS A 103 13.42 11.55 -2.50
CA CYS A 103 13.73 10.36 -3.29
C CYS A 103 13.69 10.56 -4.81
N GLY A 104 13.70 11.83 -5.27
CA GLY A 104 13.57 12.12 -6.70
C GLY A 104 12.25 11.61 -7.27
N ASP A 105 12.24 11.20 -8.52
CA ASP A 105 11.04 10.73 -9.20
C ASP A 105 10.68 9.27 -8.87
N GLY A 106 11.44 8.60 -7.99
CA GLY A 106 11.29 7.15 -7.77
C GLY A 106 9.94 6.73 -7.19
N ILE A 107 9.32 7.52 -6.31
CA ILE A 107 7.95 7.23 -5.82
C ILE A 107 6.90 7.54 -6.89
N GLU A 108 7.10 8.62 -7.67
CA GLU A 108 6.25 8.90 -8.83
C GLU A 108 6.28 7.73 -9.81
N GLU A 109 7.47 7.21 -10.16
CA GLU A 109 7.62 6.04 -11.04
C GLU A 109 6.92 4.79 -10.47
N ALA A 110 6.97 4.57 -9.16
CA ALA A 110 6.31 3.44 -8.53
C ALA A 110 4.78 3.49 -8.66
N VAL A 111 4.17 4.68 -8.64
CA VAL A 111 2.71 4.81 -8.61
C VAL A 111 2.10 5.17 -9.95
N ARG A 112 2.82 5.85 -10.86
CA ARG A 112 2.29 6.40 -12.11
C ARG A 112 1.60 5.38 -13.03
N HIS A 113 1.99 4.11 -12.94
CA HIS A 113 1.44 3.00 -13.72
C HIS A 113 0.35 2.21 -12.98
N ILE A 114 0.01 2.59 -11.75
CA ILE A 114 -1.10 1.97 -11.03
C ILE A 114 -2.42 2.46 -11.64
N VAL A 115 -2.95 1.68 -12.56
CA VAL A 115 -4.18 1.91 -13.32
C VAL A 115 -4.20 3.28 -14.01
N GLY A 116 -4.91 4.25 -13.44
CA GLY A 116 -5.06 5.60 -13.98
C GLY A 116 -5.22 6.64 -12.88
N VAL A 117 -5.26 7.94 -13.28
CA VAL A 117 -5.36 9.05 -12.33
C VAL A 117 -6.62 8.94 -11.45
N GLN A 118 -7.77 8.54 -12.02
CA GLN A 118 -9.01 8.38 -11.27
C GLN A 118 -8.89 7.32 -10.18
N PHE A 119 -8.18 6.23 -10.46
CA PHE A 119 -7.91 5.19 -9.48
C PHE A 119 -6.98 5.72 -8.38
N ARG A 120 -5.90 6.42 -8.75
CA ARG A 120 -4.93 6.96 -7.80
C ARG A 120 -5.47 8.11 -6.94
N ASN A 121 -6.51 8.81 -7.41
CA ASN A 121 -7.24 9.80 -6.59
C ASN A 121 -8.05 9.17 -5.45
N GLN A 122 -8.29 7.87 -5.48
CA GLN A 122 -9.08 7.16 -4.46
C GLN A 122 -8.25 6.12 -3.69
N ALA A 123 -7.34 5.41 -4.38
CA ALA A 123 -6.47 4.44 -3.73
C ALA A 123 -5.55 5.14 -2.72
N THR A 124 -5.50 4.60 -1.49
CA THR A 124 -4.72 5.19 -0.40
C THR A 124 -3.38 4.49 -0.20
N VAL A 125 -2.40 5.23 0.29
CA VAL A 125 -1.08 4.70 0.65
C VAL A 125 -1.21 3.65 1.74
N GLY A 126 -2.01 3.94 2.77
CA GLY A 126 -2.29 2.99 3.86
C GLY A 126 -2.88 1.68 3.35
N GLY A 127 -3.87 1.74 2.46
CA GLY A 127 -4.47 0.53 1.86
C GLY A 127 -3.47 -0.28 1.04
N SER A 128 -2.55 0.39 0.33
CA SER A 128 -1.52 -0.26 -0.49
C SER A 128 -0.44 -0.95 0.35
N ILE A 129 -0.14 -0.41 1.55
CA ILE A 129 0.87 -0.94 2.47
C ILE A 129 0.25 -1.97 3.42
N TYR A 130 -0.89 -1.66 4.04
CA TYR A 130 -1.53 -2.55 5.01
C TYR A 130 -1.95 -3.89 4.42
N GLY A 131 -2.36 -3.90 3.16
CA GLY A 131 -2.72 -5.11 2.44
C GLY A 131 -1.58 -6.12 2.27
N ARG A 132 -0.33 -5.68 2.36
CA ARG A 132 0.89 -6.51 2.21
C ARG A 132 0.85 -7.41 0.96
N PHE A 133 0.24 -6.90 -0.12
CA PHE A 133 0.15 -7.67 -1.37
C PHE A 133 1.51 -7.79 -2.05
N GLY A 134 1.82 -8.98 -2.56
CA GLY A 134 3.10 -9.24 -3.24
C GLY A 134 3.32 -8.39 -4.50
N PHE A 135 2.25 -7.92 -5.12
CA PHE A 135 2.28 -7.04 -6.30
C PHE A 135 2.25 -5.53 -5.96
N SER A 136 2.37 -5.17 -4.66
CA SER A 136 2.28 -3.76 -4.26
C SER A 136 3.54 -2.99 -4.66
N ASP A 137 3.43 -2.18 -5.70
CA ASP A 137 4.48 -1.24 -6.11
C ASP A 137 4.84 -0.28 -4.98
N VAL A 138 3.82 0.21 -4.27
CA VAL A 138 3.98 1.15 -3.14
C VAL A 138 4.79 0.52 -2.02
N LEU A 139 4.42 -0.69 -1.57
CA LEU A 139 5.16 -1.40 -0.52
C LEU A 139 6.61 -1.64 -0.95
N THR A 140 6.82 -2.13 -2.19
CA THR A 140 8.17 -2.39 -2.72
C THR A 140 9.01 -1.11 -2.76
N ALA A 141 8.43 0.02 -3.19
CA ALA A 141 9.15 1.29 -3.24
C ALA A 141 9.58 1.76 -1.85
N PHE A 142 8.65 1.80 -0.89
CA PHE A 142 8.94 2.29 0.45
C PHE A 142 9.88 1.36 1.25
N LEU A 143 9.96 0.06 0.94
CA LEU A 143 10.88 -0.88 1.60
C LEU A 143 12.36 -0.53 1.40
N ALA A 144 12.75 0.06 0.27
CA ALA A 144 14.14 0.44 0.05
C ALA A 144 14.50 1.80 0.69
N LEU A 145 13.53 2.52 1.23
CA LEU A 145 13.74 3.73 2.03
C LEU A 145 13.82 3.38 3.52
N ASP A 146 14.25 4.33 4.34
CA ASP A 146 14.22 4.17 5.81
C ASP A 146 12.81 4.47 6.32
N THR A 147 11.92 3.49 6.19
CA THR A 147 10.49 3.64 6.37
C THR A 147 9.97 2.85 7.55
N TYR A 148 9.05 3.45 8.26
CA TYR A 148 8.32 2.91 9.40
C TYR A 148 6.82 3.05 9.17
N VAL A 149 6.04 2.23 9.85
CA VAL A 149 4.59 2.41 10.01
C VAL A 149 4.28 2.76 11.45
N GLU A 150 3.35 3.67 11.65
CA GLU A 150 2.77 3.98 12.95
C GLU A 150 1.39 3.35 13.05
N LEU A 151 1.28 2.38 13.94
CA LEU A 151 0.05 1.68 14.28
C LEU A 151 -0.54 2.28 15.56
N TYR A 152 -1.85 2.19 15.73
CA TYR A 152 -2.53 2.72 16.91
C TYR A 152 -2.09 2.00 18.19
N ASP A 153 -2.14 0.67 18.21
CA ASP A 153 -1.78 -0.16 19.36
C ASP A 153 -0.31 -0.62 19.28
N GLY A 154 0.14 -1.06 18.11
CA GLY A 154 1.49 -1.57 17.89
C GLY A 154 2.60 -0.53 17.84
N GLY A 155 2.27 0.78 17.88
CA GLY A 155 3.24 1.86 17.82
C GLY A 155 4.03 1.91 16.52
N ARG A 156 5.26 2.45 16.57
CA ARG A 156 6.13 2.60 15.41
C ARG A 156 6.99 1.37 15.21
N ILE A 157 6.87 0.72 14.07
CA ILE A 157 7.67 -0.45 13.67
C ILE A 157 8.25 -0.27 12.27
N CYS A 158 9.41 -0.91 12.01
CA CYS A 158 10.05 -0.89 10.70
C CYS A 158 9.14 -1.49 9.63
N LEU A 159 9.07 -0.86 8.45
CA LEU A 159 8.23 -1.35 7.36
C LEU A 159 8.59 -2.78 6.92
N ALA A 160 9.89 -3.12 6.94
CA ALA A 160 10.35 -4.47 6.60
C ALA A 160 9.85 -5.55 7.58
N GLU A 161 9.75 -5.21 8.87
CA GLU A 161 9.16 -6.08 9.89
C GLU A 161 7.64 -6.16 9.72
N PHE A 162 6.98 -5.01 9.51
CA PHE A 162 5.55 -4.95 9.26
C PHE A 162 5.14 -5.79 8.04
N ALA A 163 5.90 -5.74 6.96
CA ALA A 163 5.61 -6.51 5.74
C ALA A 163 5.61 -8.04 5.99
N LYS A 164 6.41 -8.52 6.97
CA LYS A 164 6.51 -9.93 7.35
C LYS A 164 5.46 -10.36 8.39
N LYS A 165 4.92 -9.42 9.18
CA LYS A 165 3.87 -9.72 10.18
C LYS A 165 2.64 -10.34 9.52
N LYS A 166 1.97 -11.21 10.26
CA LYS A 166 0.62 -11.66 9.90
C LYS A 166 -0.35 -10.48 9.97
N PRO A 167 -1.36 -10.44 9.08
CA PRO A 167 -2.44 -9.46 9.22
C PRO A 167 -3.08 -9.54 10.62
N ASP A 168 -3.28 -8.39 11.20
CA ASP A 168 -3.96 -8.18 12.48
C ASP A 168 -5.13 -7.20 12.31
N ASN A 169 -5.78 -6.80 13.39
CA ASN A 169 -6.86 -5.82 13.37
C ASN A 169 -6.40 -4.45 13.91
N ASP A 170 -5.10 -4.18 13.91
CA ASP A 170 -4.59 -2.87 14.29
C ASP A 170 -4.96 -1.80 13.25
N LEU A 171 -4.84 -0.54 13.62
CA LEU A 171 -5.14 0.61 12.77
C LEU A 171 -3.82 1.27 12.33
N LEU A 172 -3.56 1.28 11.02
CA LEU A 172 -2.45 2.03 10.46
C LEU A 172 -2.81 3.52 10.40
N LEU A 173 -2.01 4.34 11.06
CA LEU A 173 -2.21 5.78 11.13
C LEU A 173 -1.31 6.50 10.12
N PHE A 174 0.00 6.23 10.15
CA PHE A 174 0.98 6.92 9.31
C PHE A 174 2.02 5.99 8.73
N ILE A 175 2.54 6.38 7.60
CA ILE A 175 3.79 5.89 7.02
C ILE A 175 4.83 6.99 7.23
N VAL A 176 5.95 6.65 7.87
CA VAL A 176 7.00 7.60 8.24
C VAL A 176 8.27 7.26 7.50
N VAL A 177 8.80 8.21 6.75
CA VAL A 177 10.05 8.06 6.01
C VAL A 177 11.11 9.00 6.59
N LYS A 178 12.21 8.45 7.07
CA LYS A 178 13.34 9.24 7.58
C LYS A 178 14.08 9.93 6.45
N LYS A 179 14.43 11.20 6.65
CA LYS A 179 15.16 12.03 5.68
C LYS A 179 16.66 11.68 5.66
N LYS A 180 16.99 10.52 5.12
CA LYS A 180 18.37 10.14 4.87
C LYS A 180 18.80 10.53 3.47
N LYS A 181 20.06 10.96 3.29
CA LYS A 181 20.63 11.24 1.96
C LYS A 181 20.84 9.93 1.21
N ARG A 182 19.78 9.42 0.59
CA ARG A 182 19.80 8.22 -0.23
C ARG A 182 19.55 8.57 -1.69
N GLN A 183 20.32 7.97 -2.57
CA GLN A 183 19.94 7.90 -3.98
C GLN A 183 18.93 6.77 -4.12
N PHE A 184 17.80 7.04 -4.74
CA PHE A 184 16.70 6.09 -4.85
C PHE A 184 16.26 5.91 -6.31
N ARG A 185 15.94 4.68 -6.68
CA ARG A 185 15.37 4.31 -7.98
C ARG A 185 14.32 3.22 -7.80
N TYR A 186 13.32 3.28 -8.64
CA TYR A 186 12.29 2.26 -8.76
C TYR A 186 12.14 1.88 -10.24
N ASP A 187 11.91 0.59 -10.50
CA ASP A 187 11.59 0.08 -11.82
C ASP A 187 10.68 -1.15 -11.72
N SER A 188 9.95 -1.44 -12.78
CA SER A 188 9.06 -2.61 -12.84
C SER A 188 8.88 -3.13 -14.25
N ILE A 189 8.80 -4.45 -14.37
CA ILE A 189 8.46 -5.12 -15.63
C ILE A 189 6.99 -5.52 -15.58
N ARG A 190 6.23 -5.12 -16.60
CA ARG A 190 4.79 -5.35 -16.75
C ARG A 190 4.50 -5.91 -18.13
N GLN A 191 3.43 -6.69 -18.28
CA GLN A 191 2.98 -7.15 -19.60
C GLN A 191 2.31 -6.01 -20.37
N THR A 192 1.48 -5.23 -19.71
CA THR A 192 0.91 -4.01 -20.25
C THR A 192 1.16 -2.84 -19.29
N LYS A 193 1.05 -1.60 -19.77
CA LYS A 193 1.43 -0.39 -19.03
C LYS A 193 0.79 -0.29 -17.63
N THR A 194 -0.47 -0.71 -17.50
CA THR A 194 -1.25 -0.59 -16.26
C THR A 194 -1.54 -1.92 -15.57
N ASP A 195 -0.93 -3.00 -16.03
CA ASP A 195 -1.06 -4.31 -15.40
C ASP A 195 -0.29 -4.36 -14.06
N PHE A 196 -0.55 -5.39 -13.27
CA PHE A 196 0.29 -5.68 -12.12
C PHE A 196 1.73 -6.00 -12.57
N PRO A 197 2.74 -5.60 -11.78
CA PRO A 197 4.10 -5.95 -12.14
C PRO A 197 4.31 -7.46 -12.12
N VAL A 198 5.06 -7.95 -13.10
CA VAL A 198 5.63 -9.30 -13.08
C VAL A 198 6.78 -9.34 -12.09
N ILE A 199 7.57 -8.27 -12.06
CA ILE A 199 8.58 -7.98 -11.06
C ILE A 199 8.63 -6.48 -10.83
N ALA A 200 8.78 -6.07 -9.57
CA ALA A 200 9.03 -4.70 -9.17
C ALA A 200 10.30 -4.66 -8.33
N CYS A 201 11.14 -3.68 -8.55
CA CYS A 201 12.39 -3.50 -7.84
C CYS A 201 12.56 -2.04 -7.44
N SER A 202 12.95 -1.82 -6.19
CA SER A 202 13.44 -0.54 -5.74
C SER A 202 14.85 -0.68 -5.16
N VAL A 203 15.66 0.32 -5.40
CA VAL A 203 17.05 0.34 -4.94
C VAL A 203 17.33 1.68 -4.31
N SER A 204 17.92 1.69 -3.12
CA SER A 204 18.49 2.89 -2.56
C SER A 204 19.95 2.69 -2.14
N ARG A 205 20.72 3.76 -2.21
CA ARG A 205 22.13 3.79 -1.83
C ARG A 205 22.39 4.92 -0.86
N GLU A 206 23.00 4.60 0.25
CA GLU A 206 23.47 5.54 1.27
C GLU A 206 24.99 5.49 1.33
N LYS A 207 25.63 6.68 1.38
CA LYS A 207 27.06 6.81 1.58
C LYS A 207 27.30 7.47 2.94
N ALA A 208 27.95 6.75 3.84
CA ALA A 208 28.33 7.25 5.15
C ALA A 208 29.69 6.65 5.57
N ASP A 209 30.55 7.46 6.16
CA ASP A 209 31.82 7.05 6.79
C ASP A 209 32.72 6.17 5.88
N GLY A 210 32.78 6.48 4.57
CA GLY A 210 33.56 5.70 3.61
C GLY A 210 32.99 4.34 3.25
N GLN A 211 31.77 4.05 3.65
CA GLN A 211 31.03 2.87 3.27
C GLN A 211 29.82 3.21 2.39
N GLU A 212 29.49 2.32 1.49
CA GLU A 212 28.24 2.36 0.74
C GLU A 212 27.33 1.23 1.23
N THR A 213 26.13 1.59 1.66
CA THR A 213 25.08 0.62 1.98
C THR A 213 24.00 0.66 0.92
N TRP A 214 23.69 -0.49 0.38
CA TRP A 214 22.69 -0.67 -0.65
C TRP A 214 21.50 -1.44 -0.10
N TYR A 215 20.31 -0.96 -0.40
CA TYR A 215 19.05 -1.56 -0.02
C TYR A 215 18.29 -1.93 -1.29
N PHE A 216 17.98 -3.21 -1.46
CA PHE A 216 17.24 -3.74 -2.59
C PHE A 216 15.93 -4.29 -2.08
N ALA A 217 14.81 -3.79 -2.58
CA ALA A 217 13.53 -4.41 -2.33
C ALA A 217 12.96 -4.96 -3.63
N VAL A 218 12.53 -6.21 -3.58
CA VAL A 218 11.97 -6.92 -4.74
C VAL A 218 10.59 -7.41 -4.38
N GLY A 219 9.61 -7.01 -5.19
CA GLY A 219 8.24 -7.47 -5.13
C GLY A 219 7.87 -8.18 -6.43
N ALA A 220 7.12 -9.26 -6.32
CA ALA A 220 6.62 -10.00 -7.48
C ALA A 220 5.43 -10.88 -7.09
N ARG A 221 4.59 -11.22 -8.07
CA ARG A 221 3.58 -12.27 -7.89
C ARG A 221 4.24 -13.66 -7.91
N PRO A 222 3.79 -14.57 -7.07
CA PRO A 222 2.84 -14.46 -5.95
C PRO A 222 3.52 -14.08 -4.62
N MET A 223 4.78 -13.68 -4.63
CA MET A 223 5.61 -13.46 -3.44
C MET A 223 5.38 -12.07 -2.85
N LYS A 224 5.55 -11.97 -1.52
CA LYS A 224 5.62 -10.68 -0.83
C LYS A 224 6.91 -9.96 -1.20
N ALA A 225 6.87 -8.62 -1.13
CA ALA A 225 8.07 -7.81 -1.24
C ALA A 225 9.03 -8.10 -0.07
N ASP A 226 10.31 -8.23 -0.37
CA ASP A 226 11.36 -8.45 0.62
C ASP A 226 12.49 -7.44 0.43
N LEU A 227 13.16 -7.10 1.53
CA LEU A 227 14.28 -6.17 1.58
C LEU A 227 15.59 -6.92 1.80
N ILE A 228 16.59 -6.61 0.98
CA ILE A 228 17.95 -7.13 1.08
C ILE A 228 18.90 -5.95 1.28
N GLU A 229 19.66 -5.96 2.37
CA GLU A 229 20.70 -4.99 2.65
C GLU A 229 22.08 -5.56 2.27
N LYS A 230 22.89 -4.78 1.56
CA LYS A 230 24.29 -5.10 1.22
C LYS A 230 25.19 -3.93 1.54
N LYS A 231 26.32 -4.20 2.17
CA LYS A 231 27.35 -3.22 2.51
C LYS A 231 28.60 -3.49 1.69
N TRP A 232 29.15 -2.44 1.08
CA TRP A 232 30.43 -2.47 0.40
C TRP A 232 31.33 -1.37 0.95
N SER A 233 32.60 -1.70 1.24
CA SER A 233 33.62 -0.68 1.45
C SER A 233 33.92 -0.01 0.12
N VAL A 234 33.92 1.31 0.08
CA VAL A 234 34.43 2.06 -1.06
C VAL A 234 35.94 1.82 -1.06
N ALA A 235 36.47 1.10 -2.05
CA ALA A 235 37.91 1.00 -2.23
C ALA A 235 38.45 2.44 -2.33
N LYS A 236 39.41 2.80 -1.45
CA LYS A 236 40.17 4.03 -1.66
C LYS A 236 40.91 3.80 -2.97
N ASP A 237 40.57 4.55 -4.01
CA ASP A 237 41.36 4.60 -5.21
C ASP A 237 42.79 4.90 -4.78
N ALA A 238 43.68 3.93 -5.00
CA ALA A 238 45.09 4.14 -4.82
C ALA A 238 45.50 5.13 -5.90
N SER A 239 45.73 6.37 -5.48
CA SER A 239 46.35 7.42 -6.28
C SER A 239 47.80 7.08 -6.60
#